data_6789f5cc43c4bdcd32f367543a021450
#
_entry.id   6789f5cc43c4bdcd32f367543a021450
#
_cell.length_a   1.000
_cell.length_b   1.000
_cell.length_c   1.000
_cell.angle_alpha   90.00
_cell.angle_beta   90.00
_cell.angle_gamma   90.00
#
_symmetry.space_group_name_H-M   'P 1'
#
loop_
_entity.id
_entity.type
_entity.pdbx_description
1 polymer ?
#
loop_
_entity_poly.entity_id
_entity_poly.type
_entity_poly.pdbx_seq_one_letter_code
_entity_poly.pdbx_strand_id
1 'polypeptide(L)'
;MTTRREFIKGAAASGLMFCSCALIDAAYAQGSHKHPNLGTRRKPVIVNGRQVRTIDVHSHCLFRDAIALMGAEARGVEPPVKGAPEHYIPLSDKAAVEERLAAMDAMGVDMEVLSINPFWYRKDRDTAAAIVKLNNERLAELSAAYPKRLTAFASLSLQAPDLAVKQLQEAITKQGLRGAAIGGSVDGEDFYDPKFHPAWAKAQELGAVLFIHPQSPPELAKRFRGNGWLSNTIGHPLDTTIALQHLIFEGTLDKFPGLKIIAAHGGGYLGSYAPRSDHSCFVSPVNCNPDIVLKKKPTEYLNQIYFDALVFTEEALRHLVAQVGASQVVLGTDHPIPWEEHPVDHVMATTTLSLAQRAAILGGNAARLLNITNV
;
A
#
# COMPACT_ATOMS: atom_id res chain seq x y z
N MET A 1 50.48 -1.27 28.60
CA MET A 1 49.15 -0.62 28.44
C MET A 1 49.24 0.36 27.30
N THR A 2 48.76 0.02 26.15
CA THR A 2 48.71 0.90 24.97
C THR A 2 47.69 2.01 25.21
N THR A 3 48.07 3.24 25.01
CA THR A 3 47.20 4.38 25.23
C THR A 3 46.18 4.50 24.08
N ARG A 4 45.01 5.09 24.36
CA ARG A 4 43.92 5.29 23.39
C ARG A 4 44.41 6.03 22.12
N ARG A 5 45.47 6.80 22.24
CA ARG A 5 46.12 7.57 21.14
C ARG A 5 46.96 6.69 20.23
N GLU A 6 47.58 5.64 20.74
CA GLU A 6 48.35 4.64 19.97
C GLU A 6 47.46 3.66 19.25
N PHE A 7 46.31 3.32 19.82
CA PHE A 7 45.29 2.51 19.16
C PHE A 7 44.71 3.22 17.92
N ILE A 8 44.45 4.53 18.01
CA ILE A 8 43.91 5.30 16.87
C ILE A 8 44.95 5.45 15.75
N LYS A 9 46.26 5.56 16.09
CA LYS A 9 47.31 5.60 15.07
C LYS A 9 47.55 4.27 14.37
N GLY A 10 47.33 3.14 15.06
CA GLY A 10 47.43 1.79 14.48
C GLY A 10 46.30 1.50 13.52
N ALA A 11 45.07 1.99 13.79
CA ALA A 11 43.92 1.80 12.93
C ALA A 11 43.98 2.60 11.61
N ALA A 12 44.72 3.74 11.61
CA ALA A 12 44.93 4.56 10.41
C ALA A 12 45.96 3.95 9.44
N ALA A 13 46.84 3.05 9.92
CA ALA A 13 47.90 2.42 9.10
C ALA A 13 47.45 1.12 8.44
N SER A 14 46.32 0.53 8.83
CA SER A 14 45.83 -0.77 8.33
C SER A 14 44.80 -0.71 7.21
N GLY A 15 44.49 0.47 6.66
CA GLY A 15 43.62 0.60 5.47
C GLY A 15 42.20 0.05 5.58
N LEU A 16 41.73 -0.29 6.76
CA LEU A 16 40.37 -0.78 7.03
C LEU A 16 39.50 0.32 7.65
N MET A 17 39.28 1.38 6.88
CA MET A 17 38.18 2.29 7.12
C MET A 17 36.95 1.69 6.42
N PHE A 18 36.08 1.06 7.17
CA PHE A 18 34.72 0.77 6.73
C PHE A 18 33.98 2.11 6.60
N CYS A 19 34.13 2.78 5.47
CA CYS A 19 33.27 3.88 5.07
C CYS A 19 32.04 3.27 4.38
N SER A 20 31.10 2.77 5.16
CA SER A 20 29.81 2.28 4.66
C SER A 20 29.02 3.38 3.90
N CYS A 21 29.30 4.65 4.16
CA CYS A 21 28.67 5.78 3.46
C CYS A 21 29.02 5.87 1.98
N ALA A 22 30.25 5.54 1.58
CA ALA A 22 30.67 5.66 0.17
C ALA A 22 30.06 4.56 -0.74
N LEU A 23 29.75 3.39 -0.19
CA LEU A 23 29.08 2.31 -0.95
C LEU A 23 27.58 2.57 -1.08
N ILE A 24 26.96 3.21 -0.11
CA ILE A 24 25.57 3.65 -0.15
C ILE A 24 25.44 4.78 -1.17
N ASP A 25 26.34 5.78 -1.18
CA ASP A 25 26.33 6.84 -2.19
C ASP A 25 26.56 6.32 -3.62
N ALA A 26 27.38 5.29 -3.80
CA ALA A 26 27.59 4.67 -5.12
C ALA A 26 26.35 3.88 -5.60
N ALA A 27 25.63 3.24 -4.72
CA ALA A 27 24.37 2.55 -5.06
C ALA A 27 23.25 3.56 -5.37
N TYR A 28 23.17 4.67 -4.63
CA TYR A 28 22.19 5.73 -4.91
C TYR A 28 22.62 6.63 -6.10
N ALA A 29 23.90 6.76 -6.41
CA ALA A 29 24.38 7.59 -7.53
C ALA A 29 24.25 6.93 -8.91
N GLN A 30 24.02 5.62 -8.99
CA GLN A 30 23.82 4.93 -10.26
C GLN A 30 22.37 4.87 -10.71
N GLY A 31 21.42 5.28 -9.90
CA GLY A 31 20.04 5.52 -10.30
C GLY A 31 19.92 6.83 -11.08
N SER A 32 20.35 6.86 -12.34
CA SER A 32 19.78 7.85 -13.25
C SER A 32 18.33 7.45 -13.44
N HIS A 33 17.41 8.10 -12.75
CA HIS A 33 15.97 8.00 -13.00
C HIS A 33 15.67 8.58 -14.39
N LYS A 34 16.13 7.91 -15.42
CA LYS A 34 15.61 8.05 -16.76
C LYS A 34 14.45 7.08 -16.79
N HIS A 35 13.23 7.60 -16.91
CA HIS A 35 12.11 6.76 -17.31
C HIS A 35 12.59 5.79 -18.38
N PRO A 36 12.30 4.49 -18.24
CA PRO A 36 12.76 3.50 -19.20
C PRO A 36 12.32 3.95 -20.60
N ASN A 37 13.18 3.77 -21.58
CA ASN A 37 12.96 4.23 -22.96
C ASN A 37 11.54 3.86 -23.41
N LEU A 38 10.72 4.87 -23.59
CA LEU A 38 9.44 4.78 -24.27
C LEU A 38 9.67 4.07 -25.61
N GLY A 39 9.24 2.82 -25.74
CA GLY A 39 9.39 2.06 -26.98
C GLY A 39 9.88 0.62 -26.84
N THR A 40 10.30 0.14 -25.69
CA THR A 40 10.60 -1.29 -25.50
C THR A 40 9.29 -2.08 -25.37
N ARG A 41 9.08 -3.01 -26.31
CA ARG A 41 7.98 -3.95 -26.20
C ARG A 41 8.10 -4.72 -24.89
N ARG A 42 7.04 -4.72 -24.09
CA ARG A 42 6.95 -5.43 -22.84
C ARG A 42 7.35 -6.91 -23.02
N LYS A 43 8.21 -7.39 -22.13
CA LYS A 43 8.55 -8.82 -22.06
C LYS A 43 7.54 -9.51 -21.13
N PRO A 44 6.97 -10.66 -21.54
CA PRO A 44 6.12 -11.44 -20.66
C PRO A 44 6.93 -11.97 -19.47
N VAL A 45 6.35 -11.93 -18.29
CA VAL A 45 6.94 -12.53 -17.08
C VAL A 45 6.70 -14.05 -17.15
N ILE A 46 7.78 -14.82 -17.17
CA ILE A 46 7.72 -16.28 -17.28
C ILE A 46 8.16 -16.89 -15.94
N VAL A 47 7.30 -17.69 -15.34
CA VAL A 47 7.61 -18.46 -14.13
C VAL A 47 7.33 -19.93 -14.41
N ASN A 48 8.33 -20.78 -14.21
CA ASN A 48 8.24 -22.22 -14.49
C ASN A 48 7.74 -22.54 -15.91
N GLY A 49 8.24 -21.80 -16.92
CA GLY A 49 7.87 -21.98 -18.33
C GLY A 49 6.46 -21.51 -18.71
N ARG A 50 5.73 -20.89 -17.81
CA ARG A 50 4.39 -20.34 -18.06
C ARG A 50 4.40 -18.83 -17.91
N GLN A 51 3.65 -18.14 -18.77
CA GLN A 51 3.42 -16.72 -18.60
C GLN A 51 2.56 -16.48 -17.37
N VAL A 52 3.00 -15.56 -16.52
CA VAL A 52 2.26 -15.09 -15.35
C VAL A 52 1.82 -13.66 -15.61
N ARG A 53 0.56 -13.37 -15.41
CA ARG A 53 0.05 -12.00 -15.44
C ARG A 53 0.41 -11.32 -14.12
N THR A 54 1.10 -10.20 -14.20
CA THR A 54 1.50 -9.40 -13.04
C THR A 54 0.43 -8.35 -12.72
N ILE A 55 0.01 -8.28 -11.46
CA ILE A 55 -1.04 -7.37 -11.01
C ILE A 55 -0.54 -6.60 -9.79
N ASP A 56 -0.31 -5.32 -9.98
CA ASP A 56 0.06 -4.37 -8.93
C ASP A 56 -1.20 -3.83 -8.27
N VAL A 57 -1.36 -4.07 -6.97
CA VAL A 57 -2.54 -3.61 -6.20
C VAL A 57 -2.30 -2.30 -5.48
N HIS A 58 -1.10 -1.75 -5.54
CA HIS A 58 -0.68 -0.56 -4.84
C HIS A 58 -0.11 0.46 -5.82
N SER A 59 -1.00 1.20 -6.46
CA SER A 59 -0.63 2.28 -7.37
C SER A 59 -1.58 3.47 -7.23
N HIS A 60 -1.04 4.68 -7.40
CA HIS A 60 -1.76 5.93 -7.14
C HIS A 60 -2.01 6.75 -8.38
N CYS A 61 -3.11 7.49 -8.36
CA CYS A 61 -3.39 8.53 -9.35
C CYS A 61 -4.17 9.67 -8.69
N LEU A 62 -4.32 10.77 -9.43
CA LEU A 62 -5.12 11.94 -9.06
C LEU A 62 -5.82 12.49 -10.28
N PHE A 63 -6.88 13.27 -10.07
CA PHE A 63 -7.58 13.99 -11.12
C PHE A 63 -7.64 15.49 -10.78
N ARG A 64 -7.25 16.35 -11.72
CA ARG A 64 -7.11 17.80 -11.49
C ARG A 64 -8.42 18.49 -11.10
N ASP A 65 -9.53 18.06 -11.67
CA ASP A 65 -10.86 18.55 -11.35
C ASP A 65 -11.28 18.23 -9.92
N ALA A 66 -10.99 17.01 -9.46
CA ALA A 66 -11.21 16.62 -8.06
C ALA A 66 -10.26 17.34 -7.09
N ILE A 67 -8.96 17.48 -7.45
CA ILE A 67 -7.98 18.24 -6.66
C ILE A 67 -8.42 19.70 -6.48
N ALA A 68 -8.97 20.32 -7.52
CA ALA A 68 -9.43 21.71 -7.45
C ALA A 68 -10.49 21.93 -6.38
N LEU A 69 -11.35 20.93 -6.10
CA LEU A 69 -12.35 20.99 -5.03
C LEU A 69 -11.73 20.91 -3.63
N MET A 70 -10.50 20.42 -3.48
CA MET A 70 -9.81 20.36 -2.19
C MET A 70 -9.34 21.75 -1.72
N GLY A 71 -9.22 22.72 -2.62
CA GLY A 71 -8.77 24.06 -2.29
C GLY A 71 -7.35 24.09 -1.71
N ALA A 72 -7.16 24.75 -0.56
CA ALA A 72 -5.84 24.90 0.05
C ALA A 72 -5.21 23.58 0.52
N GLU A 73 -6.00 22.55 0.79
CA GLU A 73 -5.54 21.23 1.20
C GLU A 73 -4.95 20.41 0.05
N ALA A 74 -5.16 20.84 -1.20
CA ALA A 74 -4.51 20.26 -2.37
C ALA A 74 -2.97 20.37 -2.34
N ARG A 75 -2.44 21.30 -1.51
CA ARG A 75 -0.98 21.44 -1.35
C ARG A 75 -0.40 20.23 -0.64
N GLY A 76 0.55 19.55 -1.29
CA GLY A 76 1.21 18.35 -0.75
C GLY A 76 0.55 17.02 -1.09
N VAL A 77 -0.51 17.04 -1.90
CA VAL A 77 -1.12 15.83 -2.46
C VAL A 77 -0.17 15.11 -3.44
N GLU A 78 0.66 15.89 -4.11
CA GLU A 78 1.75 15.39 -4.95
C GLU A 78 3.09 15.67 -4.23
N PRO A 79 3.72 14.66 -3.61
CA PRO A 79 5.01 14.87 -2.96
C PRO A 79 6.09 15.17 -4.01
N PRO A 80 7.03 16.09 -3.71
CA PRO A 80 8.13 16.37 -4.61
C PRO A 80 9.06 15.16 -4.68
N VAL A 81 9.20 14.57 -5.86
CA VAL A 81 10.10 13.44 -6.12
C VAL A 81 11.18 13.88 -7.10
N LYS A 82 12.45 13.65 -6.74
CA LYS A 82 13.59 14.00 -7.57
C LYS A 82 13.55 13.25 -8.90
N GLY A 83 13.62 13.99 -10.00
CA GLY A 83 13.63 13.43 -11.36
C GLY A 83 12.27 13.05 -11.91
N ALA A 84 11.20 13.14 -11.13
CA ALA A 84 9.86 12.96 -11.64
C ALA A 84 9.43 14.18 -12.49
N PRO A 85 8.62 13.98 -13.53
CA PRO A 85 7.97 15.07 -14.25
C PRO A 85 7.10 15.89 -13.31
N GLU A 86 6.92 17.17 -13.61
CA GLU A 86 5.86 17.94 -12.98
C GLU A 86 4.51 17.24 -13.25
N HIS A 87 3.73 17.01 -12.19
CA HIS A 87 2.44 16.32 -12.29
C HIS A 87 2.48 14.84 -12.72
N TYR A 88 3.43 14.09 -12.21
CA TYR A 88 3.57 12.66 -12.52
C TYR A 88 2.43 11.76 -11.97
N ILE A 89 1.66 12.21 -10.99
CA ILE A 89 0.52 11.46 -10.43
C ILE A 89 -0.79 11.68 -11.21
N PRO A 90 -1.14 12.90 -11.66
CA PRO A 90 -2.42 13.15 -12.34
C PRO A 90 -2.55 12.41 -13.67
N LEU A 91 -3.65 11.66 -13.82
CA LEU A 91 -4.05 11.00 -15.07
C LEU A 91 -5.13 11.82 -15.77
N SER A 92 -4.83 13.08 -16.05
CA SER A 92 -5.80 14.05 -16.54
C SER A 92 -6.01 14.04 -18.04
N ASP A 93 -5.11 13.39 -18.79
CA ASP A 93 -5.17 13.34 -20.25
C ASP A 93 -4.57 12.04 -20.81
N LYS A 94 -4.73 11.86 -22.13
CA LYS A 94 -4.27 10.64 -22.82
C LYS A 94 -2.75 10.48 -22.77
N ALA A 95 -1.98 11.56 -22.83
CA ALA A 95 -0.51 11.47 -22.81
C ALA A 95 0.00 10.97 -21.46
N ALA A 96 -0.57 11.44 -20.35
CA ALA A 96 -0.25 10.96 -19.02
C ALA A 96 -0.58 9.46 -18.84
N VAL A 97 -1.69 9.00 -19.43
CA VAL A 97 -2.04 7.56 -19.40
C VAL A 97 -1.08 6.74 -20.24
N GLU A 98 -0.69 7.21 -21.43
CA GLU A 98 0.28 6.52 -22.30
C GLU A 98 1.66 6.43 -21.64
N GLU A 99 2.12 7.48 -20.96
CA GLU A 99 3.35 7.49 -20.17
C GLU A 99 3.29 6.46 -19.04
N ARG A 100 2.17 6.40 -18.31
CA ARG A 100 1.94 5.41 -17.27
C ARG A 100 1.99 3.97 -17.80
N LEU A 101 1.32 3.70 -18.91
CA LEU A 101 1.33 2.37 -19.52
C LEU A 101 2.74 1.96 -19.96
N ALA A 102 3.54 2.91 -20.43
CA ALA A 102 4.94 2.65 -20.79
C ALA A 102 5.80 2.37 -19.54
N ALA A 103 5.58 3.06 -18.43
CA ALA A 103 6.24 2.78 -17.16
C ALA A 103 5.88 1.39 -16.62
N MET A 104 4.60 1.02 -16.66
CA MET A 104 4.14 -0.34 -16.32
C MET A 104 4.84 -1.40 -17.17
N ASP A 105 4.96 -1.17 -18.48
CA ASP A 105 5.64 -2.11 -19.40
C ASP A 105 7.11 -2.28 -19.01
N ALA A 106 7.77 -1.21 -18.60
CA ALA A 106 9.16 -1.26 -18.16
C ALA A 106 9.34 -2.03 -16.84
N MET A 107 8.42 -1.84 -15.89
CA MET A 107 8.40 -2.57 -14.62
C MET A 107 7.97 -4.03 -14.77
N GLY A 108 7.46 -4.44 -15.94
CA GLY A 108 6.89 -5.77 -16.16
C GLY A 108 5.51 -5.95 -15.51
N VAL A 109 4.76 -4.86 -15.29
CA VAL A 109 3.43 -4.86 -14.69
C VAL A 109 2.36 -4.92 -15.78
N ASP A 110 1.53 -5.97 -15.74
CA ASP A 110 0.42 -6.19 -16.68
C ASP A 110 -0.78 -5.31 -16.40
N MET A 111 -1.12 -5.20 -15.13
CA MET A 111 -2.29 -4.46 -14.68
C MET A 111 -1.98 -3.74 -13.39
N GLU A 112 -2.44 -2.51 -13.28
CA GLU A 112 -2.49 -1.75 -12.04
C GLU A 112 -3.90 -1.62 -11.51
N VAL A 113 -4.03 -1.65 -10.19
CA VAL A 113 -5.24 -1.29 -9.46
C VAL A 113 -5.05 0.13 -8.94
N LEU A 114 -5.61 1.10 -9.64
CA LEU A 114 -5.48 2.51 -9.31
C LEU A 114 -6.17 2.85 -7.99
N SER A 115 -5.57 3.72 -7.21
CA SER A 115 -6.13 4.21 -5.96
C SER A 115 -5.88 5.71 -5.77
N ILE A 116 -6.70 6.36 -4.96
CA ILE A 116 -6.52 7.76 -4.58
C ILE A 116 -6.55 7.85 -3.07
N ASN A 117 -5.49 8.41 -2.48
CA ASN A 117 -5.42 8.61 -1.04
C ASN A 117 -6.51 9.58 -0.56
N PRO A 118 -7.18 9.33 0.57
CA PRO A 118 -8.38 10.05 0.97
C PRO A 118 -8.08 11.41 1.60
N PHE A 119 -7.50 12.34 0.83
CA PHE A 119 -7.15 13.69 1.26
C PHE A 119 -8.35 14.58 1.62
N TRP A 120 -9.57 14.12 1.37
CA TRP A 120 -10.84 14.85 1.61
C TRP A 120 -11.51 14.53 2.95
N TYR A 121 -10.93 13.75 3.82
CA TYR A 121 -11.58 13.36 5.09
C TYR A 121 -11.90 14.54 6.03
N ARG A 122 -11.22 15.68 5.87
CA ARG A 122 -11.51 16.92 6.60
C ARG A 122 -12.52 17.84 5.91
N LYS A 123 -13.02 17.46 4.73
CA LYS A 123 -14.03 18.27 4.02
C LYS A 123 -15.41 18.02 4.59
N ASP A 124 -16.26 19.04 4.44
CA ASP A 124 -17.68 18.89 4.67
C ASP A 124 -18.28 17.80 3.75
N ARG A 125 -19.47 17.34 4.14
CA ARG A 125 -20.14 16.23 3.47
C ARG A 125 -20.33 16.43 1.97
N ASP A 126 -20.77 17.63 1.57
CA ASP A 126 -21.14 17.91 0.18
C ASP A 126 -19.89 18.04 -0.70
N THR A 127 -18.87 18.73 -0.21
CA THR A 127 -17.56 18.81 -0.88
C THR A 127 -16.93 17.44 -1.01
N ALA A 128 -16.91 16.63 0.04
CA ALA A 128 -16.39 15.26 -0.01
C ALA A 128 -17.18 14.39 -0.98
N ALA A 129 -18.51 14.51 -1.02
CA ALA A 129 -19.36 13.80 -1.97
C ALA A 129 -19.01 14.16 -3.41
N ALA A 130 -18.79 15.43 -3.70
CA ALA A 130 -18.43 15.91 -5.06
C ALA A 130 -17.05 15.38 -5.48
N ILE A 131 -16.05 15.43 -4.60
CA ILE A 131 -14.70 14.89 -4.84
C ILE A 131 -14.77 13.39 -5.14
N VAL A 132 -15.44 12.62 -4.26
CA VAL A 132 -15.57 11.17 -4.41
C VAL A 132 -16.31 10.78 -5.69
N LYS A 133 -17.37 11.53 -6.04
CA LYS A 133 -18.10 11.32 -7.29
C LYS A 133 -17.17 11.47 -8.51
N LEU A 134 -16.42 12.57 -8.59
CA LEU A 134 -15.49 12.81 -9.68
C LEU A 134 -14.40 11.73 -9.75
N ASN A 135 -13.78 11.40 -8.62
CA ASN A 135 -12.77 10.35 -8.54
C ASN A 135 -13.30 9.02 -9.07
N ASN A 136 -14.45 8.58 -8.59
CA ASN A 136 -15.00 7.26 -8.95
C ASN A 136 -15.45 7.21 -10.42
N GLU A 137 -16.02 8.28 -10.96
CA GLU A 137 -16.36 8.39 -12.38
C GLU A 137 -15.12 8.30 -13.26
N ARG A 138 -14.04 9.05 -12.93
CA ARG A 138 -12.77 9.02 -13.68
C ARG A 138 -12.07 7.67 -13.60
N LEU A 139 -12.06 7.04 -12.41
CA LEU A 139 -11.50 5.71 -12.22
C LEU A 139 -12.27 4.65 -13.03
N ALA A 140 -13.60 4.75 -13.08
CA ALA A 140 -14.43 3.86 -13.89
C ALA A 140 -14.20 4.07 -15.40
N GLU A 141 -14.10 5.32 -15.86
CA GLU A 141 -13.79 5.67 -17.25
C GLU A 141 -12.44 5.07 -17.69
N LEU A 142 -11.38 5.24 -16.87
CA LEU A 142 -10.06 4.68 -17.15
C LEU A 142 -10.07 3.14 -17.16
N SER A 143 -10.74 2.52 -16.19
CA SER A 143 -10.87 1.06 -16.13
C SER A 143 -11.62 0.51 -17.35
N ALA A 144 -12.65 1.19 -17.82
CA ALA A 144 -13.40 0.82 -19.01
C ALA A 144 -12.62 1.06 -20.32
N ALA A 145 -11.81 2.12 -20.38
CA ALA A 145 -11.00 2.44 -21.55
C ALA A 145 -9.78 1.47 -21.70
N TYR A 146 -9.24 0.99 -20.59
CA TYR A 146 -8.05 0.13 -20.56
C TYR A 146 -8.26 -1.17 -19.76
N PRO A 147 -9.28 -1.98 -20.05
CA PRO A 147 -9.75 -3.05 -19.15
C PRO A 147 -8.75 -4.19 -18.96
N LYS A 148 -7.73 -4.29 -19.81
CA LYS A 148 -6.65 -5.26 -19.69
C LYS A 148 -5.44 -4.73 -18.91
N ARG A 149 -5.41 -3.44 -18.64
CA ARG A 149 -4.25 -2.74 -18.06
C ARG A 149 -4.58 -2.05 -16.74
N LEU A 150 -5.78 -1.50 -16.60
CA LEU A 150 -6.19 -0.70 -15.45
C LEU A 150 -7.50 -1.24 -14.86
N THR A 151 -7.54 -1.28 -13.56
CA THR A 151 -8.75 -1.37 -12.75
C THR A 151 -8.56 -0.46 -11.54
N ALA A 152 -9.54 -0.33 -10.63
CA ALA A 152 -9.39 0.62 -9.55
C ALA A 152 -10.14 0.24 -8.27
N PHE A 153 -9.68 0.83 -7.17
CA PHE A 153 -10.39 0.97 -5.92
C PHE A 153 -11.11 2.31 -5.88
N ALA A 154 -12.34 2.33 -5.39
CA ALA A 154 -13.14 3.53 -5.24
C ALA A 154 -12.59 4.45 -4.14
N SER A 155 -12.89 5.73 -4.24
CA SER A 155 -12.85 6.70 -3.15
C SER A 155 -14.13 6.61 -2.32
N LEU A 156 -14.05 6.87 -1.00
CA LEU A 156 -15.20 6.91 -0.09
C LEU A 156 -15.16 8.14 0.82
N SER A 157 -16.32 8.66 1.19
CA SER A 157 -16.47 9.72 2.20
C SER A 157 -16.69 9.09 3.58
N LEU A 158 -15.68 8.44 4.17
CA LEU A 158 -15.82 7.72 5.45
C LEU A 158 -16.13 8.63 6.63
N GLN A 159 -15.81 9.94 6.58
CA GLN A 159 -16.27 10.93 7.57
C GLN A 159 -17.80 11.08 7.59
N ALA A 160 -18.49 10.54 6.57
CA ALA A 160 -19.94 10.42 6.50
C ALA A 160 -20.33 8.98 6.16
N PRO A 161 -20.33 8.04 7.12
CA PRO A 161 -20.43 6.60 6.88
C PRO A 161 -21.67 6.16 6.10
N ASP A 162 -22.81 6.83 6.29
CA ASP A 162 -24.04 6.54 5.52
C ASP A 162 -23.91 6.89 4.04
N LEU A 163 -23.11 7.90 3.71
CA LEU A 163 -22.77 8.26 2.34
C LEU A 163 -21.77 7.27 1.76
N ALA A 164 -20.74 6.88 2.53
CA ALA A 164 -19.73 5.91 2.12
C ALA A 164 -20.36 4.56 1.72
N VAL A 165 -21.38 4.09 2.46
CA VAL A 165 -22.14 2.87 2.10
C VAL A 165 -22.76 2.97 0.70
N LYS A 166 -23.38 4.10 0.38
CA LYS A 166 -24.01 4.33 -0.94
C LYS A 166 -22.97 4.41 -2.04
N GLN A 167 -21.87 5.13 -1.78
CA GLN A 167 -20.75 5.28 -2.70
C GLN A 167 -20.09 3.93 -3.00
N LEU A 168 -19.85 3.10 -1.98
CA LEU A 168 -19.29 1.77 -2.17
C LEU A 168 -20.22 0.87 -2.99
N GLN A 169 -21.51 0.86 -2.67
CA GLN A 169 -22.48 0.09 -3.43
C GLN A 169 -22.51 0.52 -4.91
N GLU A 170 -22.54 1.82 -5.19
CA GLU A 170 -22.53 2.34 -6.55
C GLU A 170 -21.26 1.97 -7.30
N ALA A 171 -20.10 2.17 -6.65
CA ALA A 171 -18.78 1.85 -7.21
C ALA A 171 -18.67 0.39 -7.67
N ILE A 172 -19.13 -0.54 -6.85
CA ILE A 172 -19.05 -1.98 -7.15
C ILE A 172 -20.11 -2.40 -8.18
N THR A 173 -21.38 -1.97 -7.99
CA THR A 173 -22.49 -2.53 -8.78
C THR A 173 -22.72 -1.83 -10.10
N LYS A 174 -22.32 -0.56 -10.24
CA LYS A 174 -22.54 0.24 -11.45
C LYS A 174 -21.29 0.65 -12.17
N GLN A 175 -20.19 0.95 -11.42
CA GLN A 175 -18.96 1.49 -11.98
C GLN A 175 -17.89 0.42 -12.23
N GLY A 176 -18.09 -0.82 -11.76
CA GLY A 176 -17.17 -1.94 -11.99
C GLY A 176 -15.85 -1.86 -11.22
N LEU A 177 -15.78 -0.99 -10.20
CA LEU A 177 -14.62 -0.88 -9.32
C LEU A 177 -14.51 -2.10 -8.40
N ARG A 178 -13.31 -2.39 -7.87
CA ARG A 178 -13.03 -3.68 -7.20
C ARG A 178 -13.06 -3.64 -5.68
N GLY A 179 -13.28 -2.49 -5.11
CA GLY A 179 -13.24 -2.24 -3.68
C GLY A 179 -13.10 -0.76 -3.43
N ALA A 180 -12.49 -0.39 -2.31
CA ALA A 180 -12.22 1.01 -1.97
C ALA A 180 -10.84 1.18 -1.35
N ALA A 181 -10.16 2.29 -1.68
CA ALA A 181 -8.97 2.76 -0.99
C ALA A 181 -9.39 3.66 0.18
N ILE A 182 -8.86 3.37 1.36
CA ILE A 182 -9.13 4.10 2.61
C ILE A 182 -7.83 4.44 3.32
N GLY A 183 -7.85 5.40 4.24
CA GLY A 183 -6.70 5.77 5.07
C GLY A 183 -6.33 4.73 6.12
N GLY A 184 -5.39 5.07 7.01
CA GLY A 184 -5.16 4.32 8.26
C GLY A 184 -6.18 4.69 9.35
N SER A 185 -6.75 5.89 9.24
CA SER A 185 -7.82 6.42 10.09
C SER A 185 -8.65 7.44 9.31
N VAL A 186 -9.74 7.92 9.89
CA VAL A 186 -10.49 9.06 9.36
C VAL A 186 -10.16 10.28 10.22
N ASP A 187 -9.09 11.00 9.85
CA ASP A 187 -8.58 12.16 10.61
C ASP A 187 -8.30 11.85 12.09
N GLY A 188 -7.72 10.65 12.37
CA GLY A 188 -7.42 10.17 13.72
C GLY A 188 -8.54 9.33 14.36
N GLU A 189 -9.68 9.15 13.69
CA GLU A 189 -10.73 8.24 14.16
C GLU A 189 -10.50 6.84 13.61
N ASP A 190 -10.33 5.88 14.51
CA ASP A 190 -9.96 4.50 14.17
C ASP A 190 -11.13 3.69 13.61
N PHE A 191 -10.83 2.76 12.74
CA PHE A 191 -11.81 1.96 11.99
C PHE A 191 -12.63 0.95 12.81
N TYR A 192 -12.29 0.74 14.08
CA TYR A 192 -13.09 -0.10 14.97
C TYR A 192 -14.37 0.60 15.47
N ASP A 193 -14.43 1.93 15.39
CA ASP A 193 -15.59 2.69 15.84
C ASP A 193 -16.88 2.14 15.18
N PRO A 194 -17.93 1.85 15.95
CA PRO A 194 -19.19 1.32 15.45
C PRO A 194 -19.83 2.13 14.33
N LYS A 195 -19.55 3.43 14.21
CA LYS A 195 -20.05 4.25 13.12
C LYS A 195 -19.60 3.78 11.73
N PHE A 196 -18.43 3.11 11.63
CA PHE A 196 -17.94 2.56 10.38
C PHE A 196 -18.50 1.17 10.07
N HIS A 197 -19.08 0.47 11.03
CA HIS A 197 -19.59 -0.87 10.86
C HIS A 197 -20.57 -1.04 9.68
N PRO A 198 -21.46 -0.07 9.38
CA PRO A 198 -22.32 -0.17 8.18
C PRO A 198 -21.52 -0.24 6.87
N ALA A 199 -20.37 0.45 6.78
CA ALA A 199 -19.49 0.40 5.61
C ALA A 199 -18.77 -0.95 5.54
N TRP A 200 -18.32 -1.50 6.66
CA TRP A 200 -17.69 -2.84 6.71
C TRP A 200 -18.68 -3.95 6.37
N ALA A 201 -19.91 -3.87 6.89
CA ALA A 201 -20.97 -4.80 6.53
C ALA A 201 -21.26 -4.77 5.02
N LYS A 202 -21.32 -3.58 4.42
CA LYS A 202 -21.55 -3.40 2.98
C LYS A 202 -20.36 -3.91 2.16
N ALA A 203 -19.13 -3.67 2.59
CA ALA A 203 -17.94 -4.20 1.93
C ALA A 203 -17.95 -5.75 1.93
N GLN A 204 -18.28 -6.36 3.06
CA GLN A 204 -18.40 -7.80 3.17
C GLN A 204 -19.54 -8.35 2.29
N GLU A 205 -20.70 -7.72 2.31
CA GLU A 205 -21.87 -8.11 1.49
C GLU A 205 -21.54 -8.13 -0.01
N LEU A 206 -20.82 -7.10 -0.48
CA LEU A 206 -20.43 -6.94 -1.88
C LEU A 206 -19.19 -7.75 -2.25
N GLY A 207 -18.49 -8.34 -1.27
CA GLY A 207 -17.18 -8.96 -1.48
C GLY A 207 -16.10 -7.95 -1.92
N ALA A 208 -16.32 -6.65 -1.62
CA ALA A 208 -15.43 -5.56 -1.97
C ALA A 208 -14.16 -5.60 -1.14
N VAL A 209 -13.02 -5.25 -1.74
CA VAL A 209 -11.73 -5.18 -1.07
C VAL A 209 -11.54 -3.79 -0.47
N LEU A 210 -11.06 -3.71 0.76
CA LEU A 210 -10.61 -2.47 1.39
C LEU A 210 -9.07 -2.41 1.31
N PHE A 211 -8.55 -1.47 0.56
CA PHE A 211 -7.12 -1.19 0.51
C PHE A 211 -6.80 -0.09 1.53
N ILE A 212 -6.15 -0.48 2.64
CA ILE A 212 -5.72 0.44 3.70
C ILE A 212 -4.37 1.02 3.28
N HIS A 213 -4.39 2.31 2.91
CA HIS A 213 -3.19 3.08 2.60
C HIS A 213 -3.06 4.26 3.56
N PRO A 214 -1.98 4.33 4.34
CA PRO A 214 -1.80 5.29 5.43
C PRO A 214 -1.57 6.72 4.94
N GLN A 215 -1.80 7.68 5.86
CA GLN A 215 -1.47 9.10 5.67
C GLN A 215 -0.56 9.65 6.77
N SER A 216 -0.07 8.83 7.66
CA SER A 216 0.60 9.10 8.93
C SER A 216 -0.33 9.54 10.06
N PRO A 217 -0.09 9.06 11.29
CA PRO A 217 -0.86 9.48 12.45
C PRO A 217 -0.74 11.00 12.68
N PRO A 218 -1.83 11.78 12.63
CA PRO A 218 -1.79 13.24 12.69
C PRO A 218 -1.26 13.74 14.04
N GLU A 219 -1.50 13.02 15.12
CA GLU A 219 -1.05 13.32 16.47
C GLU A 219 0.48 13.26 16.63
N LEU A 220 1.16 12.52 15.77
CA LEU A 220 2.61 12.39 15.76
C LEU A 220 3.32 13.35 14.81
N ALA A 221 2.61 14.22 14.12
CA ALA A 221 3.14 15.12 13.08
C ALA A 221 4.36 15.95 13.54
N LYS A 222 4.39 16.38 14.81
CA LYS A 222 5.54 17.11 15.38
C LYS A 222 6.80 16.24 15.44
N ARG A 223 6.67 14.94 15.70
CA ARG A 223 7.77 14.00 15.83
C ARG A 223 8.35 13.56 14.50
N PHE A 224 7.58 13.70 13.43
CA PHE A 224 8.01 13.38 12.07
C PHE A 224 8.74 14.52 11.36
N ARG A 225 8.94 15.66 12.04
CA ARG A 225 9.73 16.79 11.49
C ARG A 225 11.22 16.45 11.50
N GLY A 226 11.94 17.02 10.54
CA GLY A 226 13.38 16.86 10.43
C GLY A 226 13.78 16.10 9.17
N ASN A 227 14.97 15.52 9.21
CA ASN A 227 15.56 14.83 8.08
C ASN A 227 14.98 13.41 7.91
N GLY A 228 15.02 12.87 6.69
CA GLY A 228 14.67 11.47 6.39
C GLY A 228 13.19 11.19 6.03
N TRP A 229 12.39 12.26 5.80
CA TRP A 229 10.96 12.13 5.44
C TRP A 229 10.19 11.20 6.39
N LEU A 230 10.37 11.41 7.71
CA LEU A 230 9.87 10.50 8.75
C LEU A 230 8.36 10.32 8.76
N SER A 231 7.59 11.29 8.24
CA SER A 231 6.14 11.12 8.05
C SER A 231 5.81 9.96 7.09
N ASN A 232 6.65 9.75 6.08
CA ASN A 232 6.50 8.61 5.18
C ASN A 232 7.23 7.37 5.71
N THR A 233 8.55 7.44 5.94
CA THR A 233 9.37 6.27 6.26
C THR A 233 9.01 5.58 7.59
N ILE A 234 8.46 6.33 8.55
CA ILE A 234 8.00 5.82 9.85
C ILE A 234 6.49 5.96 10.00
N GLY A 235 5.95 7.13 9.64
CA GLY A 235 4.55 7.47 9.90
C GLY A 235 3.58 6.57 9.12
N HIS A 236 3.83 6.33 7.84
CA HIS A 236 2.96 5.47 7.02
C HIS A 236 2.92 4.02 7.53
N PRO A 237 4.06 3.31 7.73
CA PRO A 237 4.03 1.97 8.29
C PRO A 237 3.40 1.90 9.68
N LEU A 238 3.59 2.93 10.51
CA LEU A 238 3.00 3.00 11.85
C LEU A 238 1.48 3.15 11.79
N ASP A 239 0.95 4.03 10.94
CA ASP A 239 -0.48 4.26 10.76
C ASP A 239 -1.21 2.99 10.31
N THR A 240 -0.64 2.26 9.32
CA THR A 240 -1.15 0.95 8.91
C THR A 240 -1.16 -0.05 10.08
N THR A 241 -0.08 -0.08 10.86
CA THR A 241 0.03 -0.98 12.01
C THR A 241 -1.05 -0.69 13.06
N ILE A 242 -1.27 0.58 13.39
CA ILE A 242 -2.30 1.01 14.35
C ILE A 242 -3.67 0.59 13.86
N ALA A 243 -4.02 0.91 12.60
CA ALA A 243 -5.31 0.57 12.01
C ALA A 243 -5.60 -0.95 12.09
N LEU A 244 -4.63 -1.77 11.69
CA LEU A 244 -4.80 -3.23 11.71
C LEU A 244 -4.90 -3.80 13.13
N GLN A 245 -4.13 -3.27 14.07
CA GLN A 245 -4.18 -3.71 15.47
C GLN A 245 -5.52 -3.37 16.11
N HIS A 246 -6.08 -2.20 15.85
CA HIS A 246 -7.43 -1.84 16.31
C HIS A 246 -8.50 -2.74 15.69
N LEU A 247 -8.44 -3.03 14.39
CA LEU A 247 -9.37 -3.96 13.75
C LEU A 247 -9.35 -5.36 14.37
N ILE A 248 -8.16 -5.80 14.84
CA ILE A 248 -8.00 -7.09 15.52
C ILE A 248 -8.50 -6.99 16.97
N PHE A 249 -7.91 -6.12 17.79
CA PHE A 249 -8.13 -6.11 19.23
C PHE A 249 -9.53 -5.65 19.65
N GLU A 250 -10.16 -4.80 18.85
CA GLU A 250 -11.55 -4.35 19.08
C GLU A 250 -12.59 -5.30 18.45
N GLY A 251 -12.18 -6.49 18.00
CA GLY A 251 -13.05 -7.54 17.51
C GLY A 251 -13.75 -7.26 16.17
N THR A 252 -13.34 -6.24 15.43
CA THR A 252 -13.97 -5.87 14.14
C THR A 252 -13.84 -7.03 13.14
N LEU A 253 -12.70 -7.71 13.08
CA LEU A 253 -12.49 -8.85 12.19
C LEU A 253 -13.30 -10.09 12.61
N ASP A 254 -13.66 -10.21 13.87
CA ASP A 254 -14.61 -11.24 14.34
C ASP A 254 -16.05 -10.93 13.99
N LYS A 255 -16.40 -9.64 13.98
CA LYS A 255 -17.73 -9.16 13.62
C LYS A 255 -17.96 -9.25 12.10
N PHE A 256 -16.90 -9.00 11.31
CA PHE A 256 -16.93 -9.04 9.85
C PHE A 256 -15.91 -10.04 9.30
N PRO A 257 -16.11 -11.36 9.49
CA PRO A 257 -15.10 -12.37 9.17
C PRO A 257 -14.86 -12.54 7.65
N GLY A 258 -15.76 -12.05 6.82
CA GLY A 258 -15.62 -12.05 5.36
C GLY A 258 -15.05 -10.74 4.78
N LEU A 259 -14.66 -9.79 5.63
CA LEU A 259 -14.06 -8.54 5.19
C LEU A 259 -12.69 -8.81 4.54
N LYS A 260 -12.50 -8.30 3.33
CA LYS A 260 -11.27 -8.45 2.55
C LYS A 260 -10.45 -7.17 2.67
N ILE A 261 -9.25 -7.28 3.23
CA ILE A 261 -8.35 -6.14 3.46
C ILE A 261 -7.03 -6.39 2.74
N ILE A 262 -6.52 -5.37 2.05
CA ILE A 262 -5.11 -5.27 1.63
C ILE A 262 -4.47 -4.17 2.48
N ALA A 263 -3.35 -4.49 3.09
CA ALA A 263 -2.54 -3.56 3.89
C ALA A 263 -1.31 -3.12 3.09
N ALA A 264 -1.13 -1.84 2.91
CA ALA A 264 0.01 -1.25 2.21
C ALA A 264 1.33 -1.45 2.96
N HIS A 265 2.45 -1.40 2.24
CA HIS A 265 3.82 -1.44 2.78
C HIS A 265 4.10 -2.68 3.64
N GLY A 266 3.69 -3.85 3.14
CA GLY A 266 3.84 -5.11 3.88
C GLY A 266 3.05 -5.15 5.20
N GLY A 267 2.04 -4.30 5.36
CA GLY A 267 1.27 -4.16 6.60
C GLY A 267 1.99 -3.39 7.71
N GLY A 268 2.96 -2.57 7.32
CA GLY A 268 3.74 -1.77 8.25
C GLY A 268 4.63 -2.62 9.17
N TYR A 269 4.57 -2.38 10.47
CA TYR A 269 5.34 -3.14 11.45
C TYR A 269 4.62 -4.42 11.94
N LEU A 270 3.37 -4.64 11.52
CA LEU A 270 2.57 -5.75 12.04
C LEU A 270 3.23 -7.10 11.76
N GLY A 271 3.71 -7.35 10.54
CA GLY A 271 4.38 -8.58 10.16
C GLY A 271 5.59 -8.92 11.04
N SER A 272 6.36 -7.91 11.47
CA SER A 272 7.56 -8.13 12.29
C SER A 272 7.27 -8.33 13.78
N TYR A 273 6.19 -7.73 14.30
CA TYR A 273 5.88 -7.72 15.73
C TYR A 273 4.57 -8.43 16.10
N ALA A 274 3.91 -9.06 15.15
CA ALA A 274 2.63 -9.76 15.38
C ALA A 274 2.66 -10.75 16.56
N PRO A 275 3.71 -11.57 16.77
CA PRO A 275 3.75 -12.47 17.92
C PRO A 275 3.71 -11.77 19.29
N ARG A 276 4.17 -10.51 19.38
CA ARG A 276 4.04 -9.72 20.60
C ARG A 276 2.57 -9.47 20.96
N SER A 277 1.71 -9.33 19.96
CA SER A 277 0.27 -9.11 20.15
C SER A 277 -0.42 -10.27 20.85
N ASP A 278 0.03 -11.52 20.63
CA ASP A 278 -0.51 -12.72 21.29
C ASP A 278 -0.30 -12.72 22.81
N HIS A 279 0.66 -11.93 23.29
CA HIS A 279 1.00 -11.85 24.70
C HIS A 279 0.42 -10.63 25.42
N SER A 280 -0.08 -9.63 24.70
CA SER A 280 -0.42 -8.31 25.24
C SER A 280 -1.45 -8.38 26.38
N CYS A 281 -2.61 -8.96 26.13
CA CYS A 281 -3.68 -9.07 27.14
C CYS A 281 -3.38 -10.11 28.22
N PHE A 282 -2.56 -11.11 27.92
CA PHE A 282 -2.07 -12.05 28.95
C PHE A 282 -1.12 -11.37 29.93
N VAL A 283 -0.21 -10.53 29.41
CA VAL A 283 0.79 -9.83 30.25
C VAL A 283 0.17 -8.69 31.04
N SER A 284 -0.81 -7.97 30.44
CA SER A 284 -1.44 -6.82 31.06
C SER A 284 -2.96 -6.81 30.84
N PRO A 285 -3.71 -7.68 31.57
CA PRO A 285 -5.16 -7.75 31.41
C PRO A 285 -5.88 -6.44 31.69
N VAL A 286 -5.34 -5.59 32.55
CA VAL A 286 -5.89 -4.28 32.91
C VAL A 286 -5.95 -3.32 31.73
N ASN A 287 -5.14 -3.54 30.70
CA ASN A 287 -5.11 -2.72 29.47
C ASN A 287 -5.98 -3.32 28.34
N CYS A 288 -6.75 -4.36 28.63
CA CYS A 288 -7.65 -4.99 27.66
C CYS A 288 -9.09 -4.91 28.16
N ASN A 289 -10.01 -4.66 27.24
CA ASN A 289 -11.43 -4.65 27.54
C ASN A 289 -11.90 -6.11 27.78
N PRO A 290 -12.39 -6.47 29.00
CA PRO A 290 -12.84 -7.81 29.29
C PRO A 290 -14.09 -8.24 28.50
N ASP A 291 -14.84 -7.29 27.96
CA ASP A 291 -16.05 -7.57 27.18
C ASP A 291 -15.73 -7.98 25.74
N ILE A 292 -14.47 -7.78 25.29
CA ILE A 292 -14.01 -8.15 23.96
C ILE A 292 -13.19 -9.45 24.05
N VAL A 293 -13.87 -10.56 23.74
CA VAL A 293 -13.24 -11.88 23.70
C VAL A 293 -12.96 -12.26 22.25
N LEU A 294 -11.70 -12.18 21.85
CA LEU A 294 -11.28 -12.57 20.50
C LEU A 294 -11.49 -14.07 20.27
N LYS A 295 -11.98 -14.45 19.10
CA LYS A 295 -12.25 -15.86 18.73
C LYS A 295 -10.97 -16.67 18.47
N LYS A 296 -9.85 -16.00 18.23
CA LYS A 296 -8.54 -16.59 17.95
C LYS A 296 -7.42 -15.66 18.40
N LYS A 297 -6.18 -16.15 18.35
CA LYS A 297 -5.01 -15.33 18.70
C LYS A 297 -4.84 -14.19 17.69
N PRO A 298 -4.33 -13.02 18.12
CA PRO A 298 -4.04 -11.89 17.24
C PRO A 298 -3.28 -12.27 15.96
N THR A 299 -2.25 -13.13 16.06
CA THR A 299 -1.48 -13.58 14.89
C THR A 299 -2.31 -14.41 13.89
N GLU A 300 -3.35 -15.10 14.32
CA GLU A 300 -4.19 -15.91 13.42
C GLU A 300 -5.10 -15.04 12.53
N TYR A 301 -5.33 -13.76 12.90
CA TYR A 301 -6.05 -12.81 12.05
C TYR A 301 -5.26 -12.37 10.82
N LEU A 302 -3.93 -12.52 10.82
CA LEU A 302 -3.11 -12.21 9.64
C LEU A 302 -3.54 -13.02 8.40
N ASN A 303 -4.12 -14.20 8.59
CA ASN A 303 -4.66 -15.02 7.49
C ASN A 303 -5.94 -14.45 6.86
N GLN A 304 -6.52 -13.38 7.42
CA GLN A 304 -7.67 -12.65 6.86
C GLN A 304 -7.25 -11.37 6.13
N ILE A 305 -5.97 -11.01 6.22
CA ILE A 305 -5.42 -9.76 5.68
C ILE A 305 -4.47 -10.13 4.55
N TYR A 306 -4.52 -9.37 3.47
CA TYR A 306 -3.51 -9.40 2.42
C TYR A 306 -2.51 -8.28 2.64
N PHE A 307 -1.28 -8.51 2.21
CA PHE A 307 -0.16 -7.60 2.40
C PHE A 307 0.52 -7.37 1.06
N ASP A 308 0.84 -6.14 0.71
CA ASP A 308 1.64 -5.95 -0.49
C ASP A 308 3.11 -6.35 -0.29
N ALA A 309 3.80 -6.58 -1.40
CA ALA A 309 5.19 -7.02 -1.39
C ALA A 309 6.20 -5.84 -1.35
N LEU A 310 5.73 -4.61 -1.03
CA LEU A 310 6.59 -3.43 -1.00
C LEU A 310 7.41 -3.38 0.30
N VAL A 311 8.41 -4.21 0.38
CA VAL A 311 9.28 -4.40 1.58
C VAL A 311 10.78 -4.33 1.25
N PHE A 312 11.14 -3.96 0.01
CA PHE A 312 12.45 -3.53 -0.48
C PHE A 312 13.59 -4.56 -0.50
N THR A 313 13.54 -5.65 0.25
CA THR A 313 14.60 -6.67 0.26
C THR A 313 14.04 -8.07 0.20
N GLU A 314 14.81 -9.00 -0.38
CA GLU A 314 14.46 -10.43 -0.45
C GLU A 314 14.23 -11.01 0.96
N GLU A 315 15.03 -10.60 1.93
CA GLU A 315 14.91 -11.06 3.32
C GLU A 315 13.63 -10.54 3.99
N ALA A 316 13.25 -9.29 3.75
CA ALA A 316 11.99 -8.75 4.24
C ALA A 316 10.78 -9.46 3.62
N LEU A 317 10.82 -9.74 2.31
CA LEU A 317 9.76 -10.50 1.64
C LEU A 317 9.69 -11.94 2.14
N ARG A 318 10.83 -12.60 2.31
CA ARG A 318 10.91 -13.94 2.92
C ARG A 318 10.30 -13.95 4.32
N HIS A 319 10.63 -12.94 5.14
CA HIS A 319 10.09 -12.78 6.49
C HIS A 319 8.59 -12.57 6.46
N LEU A 320 8.09 -11.65 5.65
CA LEU A 320 6.65 -11.40 5.50
C LEU A 320 5.91 -12.69 5.13
N VAL A 321 6.38 -13.41 4.10
CA VAL A 321 5.78 -14.69 3.68
C VAL A 321 5.81 -15.74 4.80
N ALA A 322 6.87 -15.77 5.62
CA ALA A 322 6.95 -16.69 6.74
C ALA A 322 5.92 -16.38 7.85
N GLN A 323 5.56 -15.11 8.02
CA GLN A 323 4.57 -14.67 9.01
C GLN A 323 3.13 -14.86 8.56
N VAL A 324 2.82 -14.51 7.30
CA VAL A 324 1.43 -14.43 6.83
C VAL A 324 1.05 -15.51 5.81
N GLY A 325 2.04 -16.21 5.26
CA GLY A 325 1.86 -17.17 4.17
C GLY A 325 1.85 -16.50 2.78
N ALA A 326 2.39 -17.19 1.78
CA ALA A 326 2.51 -16.67 0.42
C ALA A 326 1.14 -16.37 -0.24
N SER A 327 0.07 -17.02 0.20
CA SER A 327 -1.30 -16.78 -0.30
C SER A 327 -1.88 -15.43 0.11
N GLN A 328 -1.30 -14.79 1.12
CA GLN A 328 -1.72 -13.50 1.66
C GLN A 328 -0.85 -12.34 1.15
N VAL A 329 0.16 -12.60 0.31
CA VAL A 329 1.03 -11.57 -0.24
C VAL A 329 0.66 -11.28 -1.68
N VAL A 330 0.56 -10.00 -2.04
CA VAL A 330 0.21 -9.49 -3.38
C VAL A 330 1.28 -8.51 -3.86
N LEU A 331 1.44 -8.34 -5.16
CA LEU A 331 2.40 -7.37 -5.72
C LEU A 331 1.92 -5.94 -5.43
N GLY A 332 2.83 -5.05 -5.05
CA GLY A 332 2.60 -3.62 -4.85
C GLY A 332 3.87 -2.83 -5.10
N THR A 333 3.74 -1.63 -5.68
CA THR A 333 4.89 -0.78 -6.07
C THR A 333 4.87 0.62 -5.46
N ASP A 334 3.69 1.12 -5.08
CA ASP A 334 3.45 2.54 -4.74
C ASP A 334 3.64 3.49 -5.95
N HIS A 335 3.57 2.93 -7.19
CA HIS A 335 3.71 3.71 -8.43
C HIS A 335 2.67 4.85 -8.48
N PRO A 336 3.03 6.06 -8.89
CA PRO A 336 4.27 6.48 -9.57
C PRO A 336 5.36 7.00 -8.61
N ILE A 337 5.22 6.85 -7.29
CA ILE A 337 6.32 7.14 -6.37
C ILE A 337 7.39 6.06 -6.61
N PRO A 338 8.66 6.42 -6.88
CA PRO A 338 9.67 5.45 -7.33
C PRO A 338 10.30 4.68 -6.16
N TRP A 339 9.46 4.05 -5.34
CA TRP A 339 9.91 3.20 -4.25
C TRP A 339 10.39 1.83 -4.75
N GLU A 340 9.66 1.25 -5.70
CA GLU A 340 9.99 -0.06 -6.29
C GLU A 340 9.78 -0.02 -7.80
N GLU A 341 10.89 0.14 -8.53
CA GLU A 341 10.89 0.20 -10.01
C GLU A 341 11.14 -1.16 -10.67
N HIS A 342 11.49 -2.20 -9.87
CA HIS A 342 11.78 -3.56 -10.33
C HIS A 342 10.97 -4.62 -9.56
N PRO A 343 9.64 -4.46 -9.43
CA PRO A 343 8.82 -5.29 -8.54
C PRO A 343 8.83 -6.78 -8.92
N VAL A 344 8.94 -7.08 -10.20
CA VAL A 344 9.04 -8.47 -10.68
C VAL A 344 10.38 -9.09 -10.26
N ASP A 345 11.48 -8.35 -10.44
CA ASP A 345 12.81 -8.82 -10.06
C ASP A 345 12.92 -9.01 -8.56
N HIS A 346 12.35 -8.10 -7.75
CA HIS A 346 12.27 -8.21 -6.30
C HIS A 346 11.64 -9.54 -5.87
N VAL A 347 10.46 -9.89 -6.40
CA VAL A 347 9.80 -11.16 -6.10
C VAL A 347 10.59 -12.35 -6.63
N MET A 348 11.13 -12.25 -7.86
CA MET A 348 11.86 -13.36 -8.51
C MET A 348 13.24 -13.62 -7.88
N ALA A 349 13.90 -12.61 -7.35
CA ALA A 349 15.17 -12.73 -6.64
C ALA A 349 15.02 -13.44 -5.27
N THR A 350 13.85 -13.43 -4.66
CA THR A 350 13.60 -14.11 -3.36
C THR A 350 13.60 -15.64 -3.56
N THR A 351 14.80 -16.21 -3.68
CA THR A 351 15.02 -17.62 -4.08
C THR A 351 14.51 -18.64 -3.06
N THR A 352 14.27 -18.24 -1.82
CA THR A 352 13.66 -19.08 -0.77
C THR A 352 12.18 -19.37 -1.03
N LEU A 353 11.53 -18.60 -1.92
CA LEU A 353 10.15 -18.84 -2.34
C LEU A 353 10.15 -19.83 -3.53
N SER A 354 9.24 -20.79 -3.50
CA SER A 354 9.01 -21.67 -4.65
C SER A 354 8.49 -20.86 -5.85
N LEU A 355 8.66 -21.40 -7.07
CA LEU A 355 8.14 -20.76 -8.29
C LEU A 355 6.61 -20.56 -8.24
N ALA A 356 5.89 -21.49 -7.61
CA ALA A 356 4.44 -21.36 -7.43
C ALA A 356 4.08 -20.20 -6.50
N GLN A 357 4.83 -20.01 -5.40
CA GLN A 357 4.64 -18.88 -4.50
C GLN A 357 4.94 -17.54 -5.18
N ARG A 358 6.04 -17.46 -5.96
CA ARG A 358 6.36 -16.26 -6.74
C ARG A 358 5.26 -15.92 -7.73
N ALA A 359 4.76 -16.90 -8.50
CA ALA A 359 3.65 -16.70 -9.44
C ALA A 359 2.37 -16.24 -8.71
N ALA A 360 2.08 -16.78 -7.54
CA ALA A 360 0.95 -16.38 -6.73
C ALA A 360 1.08 -14.91 -6.27
N ILE A 361 2.25 -14.50 -5.79
CA ILE A 361 2.53 -13.12 -5.33
C ILE A 361 2.49 -12.14 -6.51
N LEU A 362 3.10 -12.49 -7.64
CA LEU A 362 3.15 -11.61 -8.82
C LEU A 362 1.76 -11.24 -9.36
N GLY A 363 0.76 -12.13 -9.23
CA GLY A 363 -0.57 -11.78 -9.73
C GLY A 363 -1.68 -12.77 -9.39
N GLY A 364 -1.37 -14.05 -9.15
CA GLY A 364 -2.40 -15.07 -8.89
C GLY A 364 -3.27 -14.77 -7.67
N ASN A 365 -2.67 -14.25 -6.61
CA ASN A 365 -3.42 -13.86 -5.38
C ASN A 365 -4.31 -12.65 -5.63
N ALA A 366 -3.78 -11.61 -6.28
CA ALA A 366 -4.55 -10.41 -6.63
C ALA A 366 -5.70 -10.74 -7.59
N ALA A 367 -5.46 -11.57 -8.61
CA ALA A 367 -6.49 -12.01 -9.55
C ALA A 367 -7.66 -12.70 -8.85
N ARG A 368 -7.36 -13.62 -7.94
CA ARG A 368 -8.37 -14.32 -7.13
C ARG A 368 -9.11 -13.36 -6.21
N LEU A 369 -8.38 -12.51 -5.48
CA LEU A 369 -8.95 -11.57 -4.50
C LEU A 369 -9.90 -10.57 -5.16
N LEU A 370 -9.52 -10.05 -6.33
CA LEU A 370 -10.24 -9.01 -7.06
C LEU A 370 -11.20 -9.55 -8.13
N ASN A 371 -11.37 -10.88 -8.23
CA ASN A 371 -12.17 -11.53 -9.25
C ASN A 371 -11.81 -11.07 -10.68
N ILE A 372 -10.49 -10.98 -10.98
CA ILE A 372 -10.00 -10.67 -12.32
C ILE A 372 -9.95 -11.99 -13.11
N THR A 373 -10.87 -12.12 -14.04
CA THR A 373 -10.91 -13.26 -14.98
C THR A 373 -10.04 -12.97 -16.20
N ASN A 374 -9.53 -13.99 -16.87
CA ASN A 374 -8.58 -13.91 -17.99
C ASN A 374 -7.13 -13.56 -17.57
N VAL A 375 -6.64 -14.26 -16.57
CA VAL A 375 -5.26 -14.21 -16.08
C VAL A 375 -4.39 -15.25 -16.78
#